data_830de8d9699460b5df89a0131d68ac9c
#
_entry.id   830de8d9699460b5df89a0131d68ac9c
#
_cell.length_a   1.000
_cell.length_b   1.000
_cell.length_c   1.000
_cell.angle_alpha   90.00
_cell.angle_beta   90.00
_cell.angle_gamma   90.00
#
_symmetry.space_group_name_H-M   'P 1'
#
loop_
_entity.id
_entity.type
_entity.pdbx_description
1 polymer ?
#
loop_
_entity_poly.entity_id
_entity_poly.type
_entity_poly.pdbx_seq_one_letter_code
_entity_poly.pdbx_strand_id
1 'polypeptide(L)'
;MCIRDRLLAEPVADWWWFWRNNDFEDATNIHAFDISDSNSTLYLGSGRVSGTVQDQFSMSEFQGSIRIASTSDAWGRWWLDGELDEFGEPIFTGPSNQVTILHHEGENCLISPCNSLIQVGIVENIAPNETIWSARFIGDRGYLVTFENIDPLWVIDLSNPFNPVILGELEVPGVSTYIHPVDENTLLTIGIGPGEDGLGLDWSTTQISLFDVSDPTNPTLADSMPISPAYTDDDCDDIRTCGWAWSWSEATYEHKAFTYWAPADLLAIPLSTYRYVYDSESLNYHYEYISMLKLINVDIENLSLSSHGEVDHSDFYDNEDNWWYSSTSIRRSIFMGDYIYAFSSSGVTVNSLSDMTQSDELLIPGQSTPSWYYEEQETTEEQSDESDESSEEGYEADEPCPEGPEGETCRD
;
A
#
# COMPACT_ATOMS: atom_id res chain seq x y z
N MET A 1 10.49 -1.62 10.05
CA MET A 1 11.00 -0.44 10.76
C MET A 1 10.48 0.80 10.06
N CYS A 2 9.70 1.63 10.75
CA CYS A 2 9.13 2.87 10.20
C CYS A 2 9.87 4.06 10.81
N ILE A 3 10.15 5.08 9.99
CA ILE A 3 10.85 6.29 10.41
C ILE A 3 10.00 7.48 9.98
N ARG A 4 9.74 8.38 10.94
CA ARG A 4 9.10 9.65 10.67
C ARG A 4 9.75 10.76 11.47
N ASP A 5 10.15 11.82 10.76
CA ASP A 5 10.85 12.96 11.36
C ASP A 5 12.01 12.44 12.24
N ARG A 6 11.88 12.56 13.54
CA ARG A 6 12.85 12.08 14.52
C ARG A 6 12.41 10.82 15.27
N LEU A 7 11.38 10.13 14.80
CA LEU A 7 10.84 8.92 15.41
C LEU A 7 11.23 7.68 14.60
N LEU A 8 11.55 6.62 15.32
CA LEU A 8 11.85 5.31 14.75
C LEU A 8 11.00 4.27 15.49
N ALA A 9 10.24 3.49 14.73
CA ALA A 9 9.45 2.37 15.23
C ALA A 9 10.12 1.05 14.88
N GLU A 10 10.34 0.20 15.88
CA GLU A 10 10.93 -1.13 15.75
C GLU A 10 9.93 -2.17 16.27
N PRO A 11 9.31 -2.98 15.40
CA PRO A 11 8.41 -4.04 15.85
C PRO A 11 9.18 -5.10 16.64
N VAL A 12 8.60 -5.56 17.75
CA VAL A 12 9.16 -6.58 18.64
C VAL A 12 8.69 -7.98 18.25
N ALA A 13 7.92 -8.11 17.18
CA ALA A 13 7.39 -9.39 16.74
C ALA A 13 8.50 -10.37 16.38
N ASP A 14 8.75 -11.36 17.23
CA ASP A 14 9.50 -12.55 16.86
C ASP A 14 8.49 -13.62 16.41
N TRP A 15 8.37 -13.79 15.09
CA TRP A 15 7.51 -14.78 14.44
C TRP A 15 7.59 -16.19 15.07
N TRP A 16 8.77 -16.60 15.57
CA TRP A 16 8.98 -17.90 16.22
C TRP A 16 8.37 -17.99 17.62
N TRP A 17 8.23 -16.88 18.35
CA TRP A 17 7.66 -16.86 19.69
C TRP A 17 6.14 -16.76 19.68
N PHE A 18 5.57 -16.14 18.67
CA PHE A 18 4.14 -16.00 18.48
C PHE A 18 3.38 -17.34 18.57
N TRP A 19 3.92 -18.40 17.96
CA TRP A 19 3.31 -19.73 17.97
C TRP A 19 3.54 -20.55 19.25
N ARG A 20 4.40 -20.10 20.15
CA ARG A 20 4.86 -20.88 21.30
C ARG A 20 4.41 -20.32 22.65
N ASN A 21 3.93 -19.11 22.69
CA ASN A 21 3.61 -18.42 23.93
C ASN A 21 2.24 -17.75 23.85
N ASN A 22 1.25 -18.28 24.55
CA ASN A 22 -0.10 -17.72 24.61
C ASN A 22 -0.13 -16.33 25.27
N ASP A 23 0.91 -15.98 26.05
CA ASP A 23 1.04 -14.68 26.71
C ASP A 23 1.85 -13.67 25.87
N PHE A 24 2.18 -14.02 24.62
CA PHE A 24 2.92 -13.11 23.74
C PHE A 24 1.99 -12.00 23.21
N GLU A 25 2.29 -10.79 23.60
CA GLU A 25 1.68 -9.58 23.04
C GLU A 25 2.63 -8.98 22.02
N ASP A 26 2.14 -8.75 20.79
CA ASP A 26 2.87 -7.97 19.80
C ASP A 26 3.01 -6.53 20.27
N ALA A 27 4.16 -5.94 19.98
CA ALA A 27 4.46 -4.60 20.41
C ALA A 27 5.46 -3.91 19.48
N THR A 28 5.53 -2.59 19.55
CA THR A 28 6.51 -1.78 18.85
C THR A 28 7.26 -0.89 19.83
N ASN A 29 8.59 -0.92 19.77
CA ASN A 29 9.43 0.03 20.47
C ASN A 29 9.51 1.32 19.66
N ILE A 30 9.29 2.44 20.32
CA ILE A 30 9.38 3.78 19.73
C ILE A 30 10.62 4.46 20.28
N HIS A 31 11.49 4.94 19.40
CA HIS A 31 12.69 5.68 19.75
C HIS A 31 12.59 7.11 19.22
N ALA A 32 12.89 8.08 20.08
CA ALA A 32 12.90 9.50 19.72
C ALA A 32 14.31 10.08 19.76
N PHE A 33 14.59 10.95 18.80
CA PHE A 33 15.88 11.62 18.63
C PHE A 33 15.68 13.12 18.47
N ASP A 34 16.57 13.93 19.01
CA ASP A 34 16.68 15.35 18.69
C ASP A 34 17.62 15.53 17.49
N ILE A 35 17.06 16.05 16.40
CA ILE A 35 17.76 16.35 15.15
C ILE A 35 17.71 17.84 14.82
N SER A 36 17.46 18.70 15.81
CA SER A 36 17.39 20.16 15.63
C SER A 36 18.73 20.77 15.23
N ASP A 37 19.84 20.18 15.66
CA ASP A 37 21.17 20.54 15.18
C ASP A 37 21.59 19.62 14.01
N SER A 38 21.80 20.23 12.83
CA SER A 38 22.20 19.49 11.61
C SER A 38 23.53 18.73 11.75
N ASN A 39 24.35 19.04 12.75
CA ASN A 39 25.64 18.41 12.99
C ASN A 39 25.62 17.33 14.08
N SER A 40 24.51 17.19 14.79
CA SER A 40 24.39 16.22 15.88
C SER A 40 23.00 15.62 15.96
N THR A 41 22.96 14.34 16.31
CA THR A 41 21.71 13.64 16.62
C THR A 41 21.81 13.15 18.07
N LEU A 42 20.87 13.58 18.90
CA LEU A 42 20.82 13.20 20.31
C LEU A 42 19.66 12.25 20.56
N TYR A 43 19.94 11.13 21.22
CA TYR A 43 18.89 10.22 21.67
C TYR A 43 18.11 10.84 22.83
N LEU A 44 16.80 10.95 22.69
CA LEU A 44 15.89 11.49 23.70
C LEU A 44 15.32 10.41 24.62
N GLY A 45 14.94 9.27 24.03
CA GLY A 45 14.39 8.20 24.82
C GLY A 45 13.63 7.17 24.00
N SER A 46 13.17 6.11 24.69
CA SER A 46 12.32 5.08 24.11
C SER A 46 11.10 4.78 24.96
N GLY A 47 10.05 4.34 24.30
CA GLY A 47 8.84 3.80 24.88
C GLY A 47 8.38 2.57 24.12
N ARG A 48 7.31 1.96 24.58
CA ARG A 48 6.72 0.78 23.96
C ARG A 48 5.22 1.00 23.82
N VAL A 49 4.68 0.66 22.65
CA VAL A 49 3.26 0.61 22.37
C VAL A 49 2.85 -0.82 22.03
N SER A 50 1.62 -1.18 22.32
CA SER A 50 1.05 -2.46 21.92
C SER A 50 0.81 -2.48 20.41
N GLY A 51 0.96 -3.64 19.79
CA GLY A 51 0.71 -3.85 18.37
C GLY A 51 1.82 -3.36 17.43
N THR A 52 1.53 -3.44 16.13
CA THR A 52 2.42 -3.11 15.03
C THR A 52 2.01 -1.78 14.40
N VAL A 53 3.00 -0.93 14.13
CA VAL A 53 2.84 0.34 13.41
C VAL A 53 2.91 0.05 11.91
N GLN A 54 1.87 0.44 11.18
CA GLN A 54 1.73 0.13 9.75
C GLN A 54 2.80 0.81 8.90
N ASP A 55 2.91 2.14 9.02
CA ASP A 55 3.80 2.96 8.22
C ASP A 55 4.28 4.22 8.97
N GLN A 56 5.03 5.07 8.27
CA GLN A 56 5.52 6.33 8.81
C GLN A 56 4.39 7.35 9.13
N PHE A 57 3.23 7.25 8.50
CA PHE A 57 2.10 8.16 8.71
C PHE A 57 1.28 7.79 9.95
N SER A 58 1.43 6.55 10.41
CA SER A 58 0.90 6.05 11.66
C SER A 58 1.62 6.60 12.90
N MET A 59 2.65 7.45 12.69
CA MET A 59 3.39 8.14 13.74
C MET A 59 3.37 9.64 13.50
N SER A 60 3.32 10.43 14.57
CA SER A 60 3.39 11.88 14.50
C SER A 60 3.92 12.47 15.79
N GLU A 61 4.52 13.64 15.71
CA GLU A 61 4.80 14.50 16.85
C GLU A 61 4.05 15.82 16.69
N PHE A 62 3.37 16.24 17.76
CA PHE A 62 2.67 17.51 17.76
C PHE A 62 2.61 18.07 19.19
N GLN A 63 3.08 19.31 19.37
CA GLN A 63 3.08 20.03 20.66
C GLN A 63 3.72 19.21 21.82
N GLY A 64 4.78 18.46 21.54
CA GLY A 64 5.50 17.64 22.51
C GLY A 64 4.86 16.28 22.82
N SER A 65 3.75 15.94 22.17
CA SER A 65 3.10 14.63 22.21
C SER A 65 3.53 13.80 21.01
N ILE A 66 3.93 12.56 21.25
CA ILE A 66 4.18 11.54 20.22
C ILE A 66 2.91 10.70 20.11
N ARG A 67 2.33 10.64 18.92
CA ARG A 67 1.06 9.97 18.63
C ARG A 67 1.33 8.78 17.72
N ILE A 68 0.86 7.60 18.12
CA ILE A 68 1.12 6.33 17.44
C ILE A 68 -0.19 5.61 17.22
N ALA A 69 -0.50 5.29 15.96
CA ALA A 69 -1.56 4.37 15.59
C ALA A 69 -0.96 2.98 15.36
N SER A 70 -1.55 1.95 15.95
CA SER A 70 -1.07 0.58 15.85
C SER A 70 -2.21 -0.43 15.87
N THR A 71 -1.96 -1.60 15.28
CA THR A 71 -2.87 -2.77 15.32
C THR A 71 -2.21 -3.88 16.14
N SER A 72 -2.88 -4.34 17.18
CA SER A 72 -2.49 -5.51 17.95
C SER A 72 -3.20 -6.76 17.44
N ASP A 73 -2.59 -7.92 17.66
CA ASP A 73 -3.11 -9.23 17.25
C ASP A 73 -3.50 -9.33 15.76
N ALA A 74 -2.79 -8.60 14.88
CA ALA A 74 -3.07 -8.53 13.45
C ALA A 74 -3.13 -9.91 12.75
N TRP A 75 -2.46 -10.92 13.32
CA TRP A 75 -2.45 -12.30 12.82
C TRP A 75 -3.56 -13.16 13.43
N GLY A 76 -4.32 -12.63 14.43
CA GLY A 76 -5.29 -13.38 15.20
C GLY A 76 -4.67 -14.54 16.01
N ARG A 77 -5.26 -14.87 17.12
CA ARG A 77 -4.89 -16.04 17.94
C ARG A 77 -5.99 -17.08 17.89
N TRP A 78 -6.38 -17.51 16.70
CA TRP A 78 -7.49 -18.42 16.44
C TRP A 78 -7.46 -19.72 17.28
N TRP A 79 -6.26 -20.12 17.77
CA TRP A 79 -6.13 -21.29 18.66
C TRP A 79 -6.60 -21.02 20.09
N LEU A 80 -6.85 -19.76 20.48
CA LEU A 80 -7.46 -19.37 21.74
C LEU A 80 -8.97 -19.14 21.62
N ASP A 81 -9.52 -19.29 20.43
CA ASP A 81 -10.94 -19.06 20.18
C ASP A 81 -11.80 -19.99 21.06
N GLY A 82 -12.71 -19.40 21.82
CA GLY A 82 -13.57 -20.10 22.78
C GLY A 82 -12.92 -20.38 24.15
N GLU A 83 -11.67 -19.99 24.37
CA GLU A 83 -11.09 -19.98 25.72
C GLU A 83 -11.59 -18.78 26.53
N LEU A 84 -11.59 -18.93 27.83
CA LEU A 84 -11.98 -17.88 28.76
C LEU A 84 -10.75 -17.42 29.56
N ASP A 85 -10.70 -16.14 29.87
CA ASP A 85 -9.69 -15.57 30.74
C ASP A 85 -9.89 -16.00 32.22
N GLU A 86 -9.03 -15.51 33.11
CA GLU A 86 -9.10 -15.82 34.56
C GLU A 86 -10.38 -15.27 35.23
N PHE A 87 -11.13 -14.37 34.58
CA PHE A 87 -12.39 -13.82 35.04
C PHE A 87 -13.61 -14.52 34.45
N GLY A 88 -13.40 -15.44 33.50
CA GLY A 88 -14.45 -16.19 32.80
C GLY A 88 -15.04 -15.44 31.60
N GLU A 89 -14.39 -14.40 31.13
CA GLU A 89 -14.79 -13.68 29.90
C GLU A 89 -14.08 -14.29 28.67
N PRO A 90 -14.72 -14.29 27.49
CA PRO A 90 -14.09 -14.77 26.27
C PRO A 90 -12.80 -14.01 25.94
N ILE A 91 -11.72 -14.74 25.64
CA ILE A 91 -10.48 -14.12 25.14
C ILE A 91 -10.73 -13.64 23.73
N PHE A 92 -10.54 -12.34 23.52
CA PHE A 92 -10.61 -11.75 22.17
C PHE A 92 -9.38 -12.18 21.36
N THR A 93 -9.59 -12.75 20.16
CA THR A 93 -8.54 -13.38 19.36
C THR A 93 -8.28 -12.66 18.02
N GLY A 94 -9.05 -11.64 17.69
CA GLY A 94 -8.93 -10.85 16.47
C GLY A 94 -8.05 -9.59 16.61
N PRO A 95 -7.74 -8.92 15.49
CA PRO A 95 -7.02 -7.64 15.51
C PRO A 95 -7.82 -6.56 16.26
N SER A 96 -7.10 -5.66 16.91
CA SER A 96 -7.64 -4.48 17.58
C SER A 96 -6.74 -3.28 17.35
N ASN A 97 -7.35 -2.14 17.07
CA ASN A 97 -6.63 -0.91 16.74
C ASN A 97 -6.68 0.09 17.90
N GLN A 98 -5.62 0.88 17.99
CA GLN A 98 -5.47 1.87 19.04
C GLN A 98 -4.66 3.07 18.61
N VAL A 99 -4.87 4.21 19.28
CA VAL A 99 -3.99 5.37 19.20
C VAL A 99 -3.41 5.64 20.57
N THR A 100 -2.10 5.50 20.69
CA THR A 100 -1.33 5.71 21.93
C THR A 100 -0.61 7.06 21.88
N ILE A 101 -0.64 7.79 22.99
CA ILE A 101 0.08 9.06 23.12
C ILE A 101 1.18 8.90 24.15
N LEU A 102 2.41 9.21 23.70
CA LEU A 102 3.60 9.17 24.54
C LEU A 102 4.13 10.59 24.77
N HIS A 103 4.62 10.83 25.97
CA HIS A 103 5.42 12.01 26.31
C HIS A 103 6.81 11.61 26.75
N HIS A 104 7.79 12.47 26.50
CA HIS A 104 9.10 12.35 27.12
C HIS A 104 8.99 12.60 28.62
N GLU A 105 9.58 11.74 29.45
CA GLU A 105 9.49 11.81 30.93
C GLU A 105 10.02 13.14 31.51
N GLY A 106 10.90 13.83 30.76
CA GLY A 106 11.49 15.10 31.19
C GLY A 106 12.64 14.95 32.19
N GLU A 107 13.21 16.08 32.62
CA GLU A 107 14.42 16.12 33.47
C GLU A 107 14.19 15.65 34.92
N ASN A 108 12.95 15.54 35.37
CA ASN A 108 12.57 15.19 36.74
C ASN A 108 12.23 13.71 36.93
N CYS A 109 12.77 12.83 36.14
CA CYS A 109 12.54 11.39 36.28
C CYS A 109 13.12 10.83 37.57
N LEU A 110 12.50 9.77 38.09
CA LEU A 110 12.94 9.11 39.33
C LEU A 110 14.27 8.35 39.17
N ILE A 111 14.63 7.96 37.95
CA ILE A 111 15.82 7.17 37.65
C ILE A 111 16.56 7.82 36.48
N SER A 112 17.77 8.36 36.74
CA SER A 112 18.62 8.94 35.70
C SER A 112 19.41 7.83 34.93
N PRO A 113 19.53 7.93 33.57
CA PRO A 113 19.10 9.02 32.70
C PRO A 113 17.61 8.99 32.39
N CYS A 114 16.98 10.17 32.22
CA CYS A 114 15.56 10.34 31.88
C CYS A 114 15.31 10.09 30.37
N ASN A 115 15.41 8.85 29.95
CA ASN A 115 15.34 8.46 28.54
C ASN A 115 14.07 7.61 28.27
N SER A 116 12.97 7.88 28.99
CA SER A 116 11.72 7.15 28.81
C SER A 116 10.69 7.99 28.09
N LEU A 117 10.00 7.36 27.14
CA LEU A 117 8.74 7.83 26.57
C LEU A 117 7.62 7.11 27.34
N ILE A 118 6.83 7.87 28.09
CA ILE A 118 5.76 7.32 28.95
C ILE A 118 4.41 7.50 28.25
N GLN A 119 3.56 6.50 28.32
CA GLN A 119 2.19 6.60 27.86
C GLN A 119 1.41 7.54 28.78
N VAL A 120 0.79 8.55 28.19
CA VAL A 120 -0.04 9.54 28.89
C VAL A 120 -1.51 9.45 28.53
N GLY A 121 -1.83 8.89 27.37
CA GLY A 121 -3.19 8.67 26.91
C GLY A 121 -3.26 7.55 25.89
N ILE A 122 -4.44 6.98 25.76
CA ILE A 122 -4.75 5.93 24.79
C ILE A 122 -6.24 5.94 24.48
N VAL A 123 -6.60 5.65 23.23
CA VAL A 123 -7.92 5.20 22.81
C VAL A 123 -7.77 3.84 22.15
N GLU A 124 -8.51 2.87 22.63
CA GLU A 124 -8.41 1.44 22.28
C GLU A 124 -9.72 0.94 21.68
N ASN A 125 -9.70 -0.29 21.18
CA ASN A 125 -10.86 -0.99 20.60
C ASN A 125 -11.50 -0.23 19.43
N ILE A 126 -10.68 0.40 18.60
CA ILE A 126 -11.12 1.00 17.34
C ILE A 126 -11.29 -0.13 16.33
N ALA A 127 -12.49 -0.28 15.75
CA ALA A 127 -12.80 -1.30 14.75
C ALA A 127 -12.27 -2.71 15.12
N PRO A 128 -12.85 -3.39 16.11
CA PRO A 128 -12.44 -4.75 16.46
C PRO A 128 -12.61 -5.71 15.26
N ASN A 129 -11.66 -6.61 15.05
CA ASN A 129 -11.50 -7.55 13.93
C ASN A 129 -11.01 -6.92 12.61
N GLU A 130 -10.74 -5.63 12.59
CA GLU A 130 -10.18 -4.94 11.44
C GLU A 130 -8.71 -4.57 11.69
N THR A 131 -7.97 -4.32 10.60
CA THR A 131 -6.59 -3.82 10.67
C THR A 131 -6.52 -2.40 10.10
N ILE A 132 -5.57 -1.58 10.59
CA ILE A 132 -5.30 -0.26 10.03
C ILE A 132 -4.69 -0.44 8.63
N TRP A 133 -5.30 0.22 7.64
CA TRP A 133 -4.78 0.31 6.27
C TRP A 133 -4.09 1.64 6.01
N SER A 134 -4.58 2.71 6.59
CA SER A 134 -3.90 3.99 6.58
C SER A 134 -4.20 4.82 7.82
N ALA A 135 -3.27 5.71 8.15
CA ALA A 135 -3.42 6.65 9.25
C ALA A 135 -2.87 8.02 8.88
N ARG A 136 -3.44 9.08 9.45
CA ARG A 136 -2.94 10.44 9.29
C ARG A 136 -3.22 11.28 10.52
N PHE A 137 -2.21 12.02 10.97
CA PHE A 137 -2.36 12.97 12.07
C PHE A 137 -2.22 14.40 11.54
N ILE A 138 -3.21 15.26 11.83
CA ILE A 138 -3.28 16.64 11.35
C ILE A 138 -3.71 17.54 12.51
N GLY A 139 -2.85 18.47 12.94
CA GLY A 139 -3.17 19.33 14.07
C GLY A 139 -3.62 18.50 15.30
N ASP A 140 -4.78 18.80 15.85
CA ASP A 140 -5.36 18.12 17.00
C ASP A 140 -6.20 16.88 16.63
N ARG A 141 -6.14 16.39 15.41
CA ARG A 141 -6.95 15.26 14.92
C ARG A 141 -6.09 14.09 14.44
N GLY A 142 -6.60 12.88 14.63
CA GLY A 142 -6.15 11.65 14.00
C GLY A 142 -7.22 11.10 13.10
N TYR A 143 -6.82 10.56 11.95
CA TYR A 143 -7.66 9.88 10.98
C TYR A 143 -7.10 8.48 10.78
N LEU A 144 -7.98 7.48 10.87
CA LEU A 144 -7.63 6.08 10.63
C LEU A 144 -8.62 5.49 9.64
N VAL A 145 -8.10 4.67 8.75
CA VAL A 145 -8.88 3.81 7.89
C VAL A 145 -8.57 2.39 8.28
N THR A 146 -9.62 1.64 8.62
CA THR A 146 -9.54 0.22 8.95
C THR A 146 -10.36 -0.57 7.94
N PHE A 147 -10.13 -1.86 7.78
CA PHE A 147 -10.84 -2.66 6.79
C PHE A 147 -10.93 -4.13 7.19
N GLU A 148 -12.14 -4.69 7.03
CA GLU A 148 -12.42 -6.12 6.91
C GLU A 148 -13.28 -6.38 5.65
N ASN A 149 -14.43 -5.73 5.52
CA ASN A 149 -15.35 -5.86 4.37
C ASN A 149 -15.88 -4.52 3.87
N ILE A 150 -15.97 -3.52 4.73
CA ILE A 150 -16.35 -2.12 4.46
C ILE A 150 -15.32 -1.27 5.17
N ASP A 151 -15.01 -0.12 4.61
CA ASP A 151 -13.93 0.78 5.07
C ASP A 151 -14.49 1.91 5.95
N PRO A 152 -14.38 1.84 7.28
CA PRO A 152 -14.67 3.01 8.11
C PRO A 152 -13.48 3.97 8.19
N LEU A 153 -13.75 5.26 7.90
CA LEU A 153 -12.89 6.37 8.25
C LEU A 153 -13.22 6.83 9.68
N TRP A 154 -12.28 6.69 10.58
CA TRP A 154 -12.39 7.12 11.98
C TRP A 154 -11.77 8.49 12.16
N VAL A 155 -12.46 9.37 12.90
CA VAL A 155 -11.96 10.69 13.32
C VAL A 155 -11.77 10.70 14.82
N ILE A 156 -10.54 11.05 15.26
CA ILE A 156 -10.12 11.01 16.65
C ILE A 156 -9.70 12.40 17.10
N ASP A 157 -10.24 12.88 18.22
CA ASP A 157 -9.78 14.10 18.91
C ASP A 157 -8.54 13.80 19.75
N LEU A 158 -7.48 14.51 19.47
CA LEU A 158 -6.20 14.45 20.15
C LEU A 158 -5.83 15.78 20.83
N SER A 159 -6.78 16.70 20.94
CA SER A 159 -6.57 18.02 21.56
C SER A 159 -6.19 17.91 23.02
N ASN A 160 -6.71 16.88 23.71
CA ASN A 160 -6.27 16.51 25.05
C ASN A 160 -5.45 15.21 24.99
N PRO A 161 -4.11 15.29 25.07
CA PRO A 161 -3.25 14.12 24.97
C PRO A 161 -3.43 13.09 26.08
N PHE A 162 -4.05 13.48 27.20
CA PHE A 162 -4.33 12.59 28.35
C PHE A 162 -5.66 11.84 28.21
N ASN A 163 -6.52 12.23 27.27
CA ASN A 163 -7.83 11.64 27.08
C ASN A 163 -8.25 11.77 25.60
N PRO A 164 -7.60 11.04 24.67
CA PRO A 164 -8.03 10.99 23.29
C PRO A 164 -9.39 10.31 23.18
N VAL A 165 -10.23 10.76 22.24
CA VAL A 165 -11.59 10.24 22.07
C VAL A 165 -11.96 10.12 20.57
N ILE A 166 -12.76 9.12 20.23
CA ILE A 166 -13.35 9.01 18.90
C ILE A 166 -14.45 10.06 18.77
N LEU A 167 -14.42 10.87 17.70
CA LEU A 167 -15.44 11.88 17.40
C LEU A 167 -16.48 11.38 16.43
N GLY A 168 -16.06 10.71 15.36
CA GLY A 168 -16.94 10.26 14.30
C GLY A 168 -16.39 9.08 13.55
N GLU A 169 -17.27 8.47 12.78
CA GLU A 169 -17.03 7.33 11.92
C GLU A 169 -17.81 7.51 10.62
N LEU A 170 -17.24 7.10 9.50
CA LEU A 170 -17.89 7.11 8.20
C LEU A 170 -17.53 5.83 7.44
N GLU A 171 -18.52 4.98 7.21
CA GLU A 171 -18.38 3.82 6.33
C GLU A 171 -18.42 4.26 4.88
N VAL A 172 -17.45 3.81 4.07
CA VAL A 172 -17.36 4.09 2.64
C VAL A 172 -17.05 2.81 1.86
N PRO A 173 -17.53 2.67 0.60
CA PRO A 173 -17.16 1.56 -0.25
C PRO A 173 -15.70 1.64 -0.71
N GLY A 174 -14.99 0.49 -0.72
CA GLY A 174 -13.58 0.41 -1.07
C GLY A 174 -12.65 0.56 0.15
N VAL A 175 -11.36 0.80 -0.05
CA VAL A 175 -10.39 1.05 1.02
C VAL A 175 -9.40 2.14 0.66
N SER A 176 -9.16 3.08 1.57
CA SER A 176 -8.15 4.13 1.41
C SER A 176 -6.82 3.67 2.02
N THR A 177 -5.82 3.49 1.17
CA THR A 177 -4.48 3.04 1.57
C THR A 177 -3.51 4.19 1.88
N TYR A 178 -3.84 5.41 1.46
CA TYR A 178 -3.11 6.62 1.77
C TYR A 178 -4.04 7.83 1.92
N ILE A 179 -3.80 8.64 2.95
CA ILE A 179 -4.55 9.86 3.27
C ILE A 179 -3.64 11.07 3.06
N HIS A 180 -4.06 12.01 2.21
CA HIS A 180 -3.40 13.28 1.98
C HIS A 180 -4.28 14.43 2.49
N PRO A 181 -3.81 15.25 3.44
CA PRO A 181 -4.55 16.42 3.85
C PRO A 181 -4.43 17.51 2.78
N VAL A 182 -5.55 17.98 2.27
CA VAL A 182 -5.60 19.12 1.36
C VAL A 182 -5.60 20.41 2.17
N ASP A 183 -6.47 20.47 3.17
CA ASP A 183 -6.54 21.54 4.17
C ASP A 183 -7.01 20.99 5.54
N GLU A 184 -7.46 21.87 6.45
CA GLU A 184 -7.93 21.49 7.79
C GLU A 184 -9.22 20.67 7.78
N ASN A 185 -10.02 20.79 6.71
CA ASN A 185 -11.38 20.25 6.61
C ASN A 185 -11.55 19.27 5.45
N THR A 186 -10.51 19.08 4.63
CA THR A 186 -10.60 18.30 3.40
C THR A 186 -9.49 17.27 3.33
N LEU A 187 -9.87 15.99 3.17
CA LEU A 187 -8.94 14.90 2.95
C LEU A 187 -9.10 14.35 1.54
N LEU A 188 -7.98 14.13 0.88
CA LEU A 188 -7.89 13.46 -0.42
C LEU A 188 -7.23 12.10 -0.18
N THR A 189 -7.85 11.01 -0.65
CA THR A 189 -7.29 9.68 -0.44
C THR A 189 -7.13 8.93 -1.76
N ILE A 190 -6.27 7.94 -1.73
CA ILE A 190 -6.15 6.94 -2.79
C ILE A 190 -6.21 5.55 -2.19
N GLY A 191 -6.80 4.62 -2.92
CA GLY A 191 -6.91 3.24 -2.49
C GLY A 191 -7.48 2.33 -3.56
N ILE A 192 -8.16 1.28 -3.11
CA ILE A 192 -8.74 0.23 -3.94
C ILE A 192 -10.25 0.42 -3.95
N GLY A 193 -10.84 0.36 -5.12
CA GLY A 193 -12.28 0.51 -5.30
C GLY A 193 -13.11 -0.63 -4.70
N PRO A 194 -14.41 -0.44 -4.51
CA PRO A 194 -15.30 -1.48 -4.04
C PRO A 194 -15.55 -2.53 -5.12
N GLY A 195 -15.88 -3.76 -4.68
CA GLY A 195 -16.40 -4.80 -5.57
C GLY A 195 -17.76 -4.47 -6.19
N GLU A 196 -18.25 -5.30 -7.11
CA GLU A 196 -19.49 -5.06 -7.88
C GLU A 196 -20.73 -4.76 -7.02
N ASP A 197 -20.84 -5.41 -5.86
CA ASP A 197 -21.96 -5.21 -4.94
C ASP A 197 -21.71 -4.08 -3.90
N GLY A 198 -20.62 -3.34 -4.05
CA GLY A 198 -20.16 -2.36 -3.06
C GLY A 198 -19.55 -2.99 -1.80
N LEU A 199 -19.37 -4.30 -1.79
CA LEU A 199 -18.76 -5.07 -0.72
C LEU A 199 -17.40 -5.64 -1.17
N GLY A 200 -16.45 -5.70 -0.23
CA GLY A 200 -15.10 -6.16 -0.54
C GLY A 200 -14.36 -5.19 -1.46
N LEU A 201 -13.30 -5.68 -2.11
CA LEU A 201 -12.38 -4.87 -2.92
C LEU A 201 -12.32 -5.38 -4.36
N ASP A 202 -12.36 -4.45 -5.30
CA ASP A 202 -11.95 -4.68 -6.68
C ASP A 202 -10.48 -4.25 -6.85
N TRP A 203 -9.57 -5.20 -6.77
CA TRP A 203 -8.12 -4.98 -6.89
C TRP A 203 -7.69 -4.48 -8.27
N SER A 204 -8.58 -4.47 -9.26
CA SER A 204 -8.33 -3.91 -10.58
C SER A 204 -8.73 -2.44 -10.71
N THR A 205 -9.33 -1.87 -9.67
CA THR A 205 -9.81 -0.48 -9.66
C THR A 205 -9.08 0.34 -8.60
N THR A 206 -8.39 1.39 -9.03
CA THR A 206 -7.86 2.43 -8.13
C THR A 206 -8.95 3.47 -7.89
N GLN A 207 -9.17 3.86 -6.63
CA GLN A 207 -10.17 4.88 -6.28
C GLN A 207 -9.50 6.09 -5.63
N ILE A 208 -9.89 7.27 -6.08
CA ILE A 208 -9.61 8.54 -5.42
C ILE A 208 -10.87 8.98 -4.72
N SER A 209 -10.77 9.37 -3.45
CA SER A 209 -11.91 9.85 -2.67
C SER A 209 -11.62 11.18 -2.01
N LEU A 210 -12.62 12.04 -1.96
CA LEU A 210 -12.57 13.36 -1.33
C LEU A 210 -13.54 13.39 -0.15
N PHE A 211 -13.03 13.72 1.04
CA PHE A 211 -13.81 13.75 2.27
C PHE A 211 -13.91 15.16 2.81
N ASP A 212 -15.12 15.52 3.25
CA ASP A 212 -15.38 16.68 4.09
C ASP A 212 -15.35 16.25 5.56
N VAL A 213 -14.38 16.77 6.30
CA VAL A 213 -14.18 16.54 7.74
C VAL A 213 -14.31 17.84 8.54
N SER A 214 -15.01 18.83 7.99
CA SER A 214 -15.30 20.12 8.66
C SER A 214 -16.12 19.92 9.94
N ASP A 215 -17.09 18.98 9.91
CA ASP A 215 -17.70 18.45 11.14
C ASP A 215 -17.06 17.10 11.47
N PRO A 216 -16.12 17.05 12.41
CA PRO A 216 -15.41 15.83 12.75
C PRO A 216 -16.28 14.76 13.42
N THR A 217 -17.50 15.13 13.88
CA THR A 217 -18.47 14.20 14.46
C THR A 217 -19.38 13.58 13.41
N ASN A 218 -19.38 14.12 12.20
CA ASN A 218 -20.17 13.64 11.07
C ASN A 218 -19.38 13.83 9.76
N PRO A 219 -18.24 13.14 9.58
CA PRO A 219 -17.49 13.20 8.33
C PRO A 219 -18.32 12.69 7.17
N THR A 220 -18.09 13.20 5.95
CA THR A 220 -18.84 12.79 4.76
C THR A 220 -17.90 12.51 3.58
N LEU A 221 -18.25 11.53 2.77
CA LEU A 221 -17.67 11.33 1.44
C LEU A 221 -18.28 12.37 0.51
N ALA A 222 -17.50 13.36 0.09
CA ALA A 222 -17.97 14.43 -0.77
C ALA A 222 -18.01 13.99 -2.23
N ASP A 223 -16.98 13.31 -2.70
CA ASP A 223 -16.89 12.76 -4.06
C ASP A 223 -15.96 11.55 -4.10
N SER A 224 -16.14 10.69 -5.09
CA SER A 224 -15.24 9.57 -5.36
C SER A 224 -15.11 9.34 -6.86
N MET A 225 -13.87 9.09 -7.31
CA MET A 225 -13.56 8.83 -8.70
C MET A 225 -12.84 7.48 -8.82
N PRO A 226 -13.52 6.44 -9.32
CA PRO A 226 -12.85 5.20 -9.70
C PRO A 226 -12.00 5.44 -10.94
N ILE A 227 -10.77 4.98 -10.92
CA ILE A 227 -9.84 5.00 -12.05
C ILE A 227 -9.70 3.57 -12.51
N SER A 228 -10.56 3.23 -13.45
CA SER A 228 -10.58 1.92 -14.10
C SER A 228 -9.47 1.80 -15.16
N PRO A 229 -9.27 0.58 -15.68
CA PRO A 229 -8.39 0.33 -16.81
C PRO A 229 -8.54 1.34 -17.94
N ALA A 230 -7.47 1.55 -18.69
CA ALA A 230 -7.41 2.50 -19.81
C ALA A 230 -8.29 2.15 -21.02
N TYR A 231 -9.17 1.21 -20.89
CA TYR A 231 -10.15 0.85 -21.94
C TYR A 231 -11.54 0.74 -21.31
N THR A 232 -12.57 0.99 -22.11
CA THR A 232 -13.96 0.80 -21.72
C THR A 232 -14.48 -0.51 -22.31
N ASP A 233 -15.39 -1.17 -21.59
CA ASP A 233 -16.09 -2.38 -22.06
C ASP A 233 -16.94 -2.13 -23.33
N ASP A 234 -17.13 -0.87 -23.72
CA ASP A 234 -17.87 -0.48 -24.92
C ASP A 234 -17.26 -1.03 -26.22
N ASP A 235 -15.96 -1.40 -26.21
CA ASP A 235 -15.29 -2.05 -27.34
C ASP A 235 -15.41 -3.58 -27.31
N CYS A 236 -16.09 -4.12 -26.31
CA CYS A 236 -16.21 -5.55 -26.07
C CYS A 236 -17.61 -6.09 -26.41
N ASP A 237 -17.88 -6.34 -27.67
CA ASP A 237 -19.17 -6.91 -28.15
C ASP A 237 -19.34 -8.42 -27.84
N ASP A 238 -18.26 -9.14 -27.51
CA ASP A 238 -18.29 -10.60 -27.24
C ASP A 238 -17.25 -10.95 -26.17
N ILE A 239 -17.65 -11.77 -25.20
CA ILE A 239 -16.76 -12.33 -24.16
C ILE A 239 -15.50 -13.02 -24.73
N ARG A 240 -15.52 -13.36 -26.02
CA ARG A 240 -14.37 -13.91 -26.74
C ARG A 240 -13.39 -12.85 -27.25
N THR A 241 -13.83 -11.61 -27.32
CA THR A 241 -13.01 -10.46 -27.75
C THR A 241 -12.57 -9.61 -26.59
N CYS A 242 -13.25 -9.75 -25.44
CA CYS A 242 -12.89 -9.09 -24.20
C CYS A 242 -11.86 -9.91 -23.44
N GLY A 243 -10.63 -9.51 -23.54
CA GLY A 243 -9.56 -10.08 -22.75
C GLY A 243 -9.65 -9.66 -21.27
N TRP A 244 -8.95 -10.40 -20.44
CA TRP A 244 -8.77 -10.03 -19.05
C TRP A 244 -7.87 -8.78 -18.93
N ALA A 245 -8.21 -7.88 -18.03
CA ALA A 245 -7.42 -6.71 -17.71
C ALA A 245 -7.19 -6.58 -16.22
N TRP A 246 -6.02 -6.05 -15.86
CA TRP A 246 -5.63 -5.75 -14.50
C TRP A 246 -4.98 -4.38 -14.46
N SER A 247 -5.51 -3.49 -13.63
CA SER A 247 -4.94 -2.16 -13.40
C SER A 247 -4.53 -1.99 -11.96
N TRP A 248 -3.46 -1.22 -11.75
CA TRP A 248 -3.03 -0.82 -10.43
C TRP A 248 -2.31 0.53 -10.49
N SER A 249 -2.24 1.20 -9.34
CA SER A 249 -1.44 2.40 -9.17
C SER A 249 -0.33 2.17 -8.13
N GLU A 250 0.90 2.57 -8.45
CA GLU A 250 1.98 2.58 -7.45
C GLU A 250 1.64 3.49 -6.25
N ALA A 251 0.81 4.51 -6.46
CA ALA A 251 0.43 5.45 -5.41
C ALA A 251 -0.44 4.82 -4.30
N THR A 252 -1.01 3.62 -4.50
CA THR A 252 -1.74 2.91 -3.46
C THR A 252 -0.85 2.29 -2.39
N TYR A 253 0.46 2.11 -2.64
CA TYR A 253 1.41 1.54 -1.69
C TYR A 253 2.72 2.34 -1.54
N GLU A 254 2.99 3.28 -2.44
CA GLU A 254 4.17 4.17 -2.40
C GLU A 254 3.70 5.64 -2.50
N HIS A 255 3.58 6.30 -1.37
CA HIS A 255 3.07 7.66 -1.27
C HIS A 255 3.82 8.70 -2.13
N LYS A 256 5.09 8.45 -2.50
CA LYS A 256 5.86 9.33 -3.39
C LYS A 256 5.40 9.29 -4.84
N ALA A 257 4.56 8.33 -5.20
CA ALA A 257 3.89 8.28 -6.49
C ALA A 257 2.61 9.12 -6.54
N PHE A 258 2.09 9.50 -5.36
CA PHE A 258 0.96 10.42 -5.20
C PHE A 258 1.49 11.85 -5.16
N THR A 259 1.24 12.62 -6.22
CA THR A 259 1.76 13.98 -6.34
C THR A 259 0.60 14.99 -6.41
N TYR A 260 0.31 15.65 -5.30
CA TYR A 260 -0.67 16.74 -5.26
C TYR A 260 0.04 18.10 -5.32
N TRP A 261 -0.41 18.97 -6.22
CA TRP A 261 0.12 20.31 -6.41
C TRP A 261 -0.93 21.36 -6.06
N ALA A 262 -0.91 21.80 -4.81
CA ALA A 262 -1.84 22.76 -4.25
C ALA A 262 -1.98 24.09 -5.01
N PRO A 263 -0.93 24.66 -5.68
CA PRO A 263 -1.11 25.91 -6.42
C PRO A 263 -2.09 25.86 -7.59
N ALA A 264 -2.40 24.67 -8.11
CA ALA A 264 -3.33 24.47 -9.21
C ALA A 264 -4.44 23.45 -8.87
N ASP A 265 -4.48 22.96 -7.63
CA ASP A 265 -5.40 21.92 -7.16
C ASP A 265 -5.43 20.69 -8.08
N LEU A 266 -4.22 20.26 -8.50
CA LEU A 266 -4.02 19.12 -9.39
C LEU A 266 -3.39 17.95 -8.66
N LEU A 267 -3.97 16.78 -8.83
CA LEU A 267 -3.41 15.50 -8.44
C LEU A 267 -2.88 14.75 -9.66
N ALA A 268 -1.66 14.22 -9.57
CA ALA A 268 -1.10 13.31 -10.57
C ALA A 268 -0.79 11.97 -9.92
N ILE A 269 -1.31 10.89 -10.51
CA ILE A 269 -1.08 9.50 -10.08
C ILE A 269 -0.72 8.61 -11.27
N PRO A 270 0.26 7.69 -11.12
CA PRO A 270 0.54 6.72 -12.15
C PRO A 270 -0.52 5.61 -12.14
N LEU A 271 -0.88 5.13 -13.33
CA LEU A 271 -1.74 3.96 -13.53
C LEU A 271 -1.07 3.02 -14.52
N SER A 272 -0.94 1.77 -14.15
CA SER A 272 -0.45 0.70 -15.01
C SER A 272 -1.57 -0.31 -15.27
N THR A 273 -1.74 -0.72 -16.52
CA THR A 273 -2.75 -1.69 -16.94
C THR A 273 -2.12 -2.76 -17.81
N TYR A 274 -2.33 -4.03 -17.46
CA TYR A 274 -2.14 -5.15 -18.36
C TYR A 274 -3.50 -5.57 -18.91
N ARG A 275 -3.56 -5.79 -20.22
CA ARG A 275 -4.73 -6.37 -20.83
C ARG A 275 -4.36 -7.47 -21.83
N TYR A 276 -5.26 -8.43 -21.98
CA TYR A 276 -5.13 -9.52 -22.92
C TYR A 276 -6.12 -9.28 -24.06
N VAL A 277 -5.61 -8.94 -25.23
CA VAL A 277 -6.41 -8.46 -26.35
C VAL A 277 -6.41 -9.50 -27.45
N TYR A 278 -7.60 -9.70 -28.08
CA TYR A 278 -7.73 -10.53 -29.27
C TYR A 278 -7.49 -9.69 -30.52
N ASP A 279 -6.44 -10.02 -31.25
CA ASP A 279 -6.19 -9.44 -32.57
C ASP A 279 -6.92 -10.22 -33.65
N SER A 280 -7.90 -9.58 -34.30
CA SER A 280 -8.72 -10.18 -35.35
C SER A 280 -7.97 -10.37 -36.67
N GLU A 281 -6.83 -9.70 -36.87
CA GLU A 281 -6.02 -9.85 -38.11
C GLU A 281 -5.10 -11.06 -37.99
N SER A 282 -4.42 -11.23 -36.87
CA SER A 282 -3.54 -12.39 -36.61
C SER A 282 -4.31 -13.61 -36.12
N LEU A 283 -5.56 -13.47 -35.71
CA LEU A 283 -6.39 -14.48 -35.03
C LEU A 283 -5.77 -15.03 -33.73
N ASN A 284 -4.96 -14.23 -33.07
CA ASN A 284 -4.26 -14.57 -31.86
C ASN A 284 -4.57 -13.57 -30.74
N TYR A 285 -4.34 -14.01 -29.51
CA TYR A 285 -4.33 -13.11 -28.36
C TYR A 285 -2.90 -12.62 -28.12
N HIS A 286 -2.79 -11.37 -27.70
CA HIS A 286 -1.53 -10.80 -27.22
C HIS A 286 -1.77 -9.98 -25.96
N TYR A 287 -0.69 -9.72 -25.21
CA TYR A 287 -0.74 -8.86 -24.05
C TYR A 287 -0.36 -7.44 -24.45
N GLU A 288 -1.10 -6.47 -23.90
CA GLU A 288 -0.74 -5.07 -23.97
C GLU A 288 -0.45 -4.55 -22.58
N TYR A 289 0.53 -3.70 -22.49
CA TYR A 289 0.87 -2.97 -21.28
C TYR A 289 0.69 -1.48 -21.52
N ILE A 290 -0.11 -0.83 -20.69
CA ILE A 290 -0.45 0.58 -20.78
C ILE A 290 0.07 1.27 -19.52
N SER A 291 0.88 2.30 -19.68
CA SER A 291 1.42 3.09 -18.58
C SER A 291 1.01 4.55 -18.75
N MET A 292 0.20 5.04 -17.84
CA MET A 292 -0.35 6.40 -17.85
C MET A 292 -0.04 7.14 -16.57
N LEU A 293 0.06 8.46 -16.66
CA LEU A 293 -0.08 9.37 -15.54
C LEU A 293 -1.43 10.06 -15.66
N LYS A 294 -2.34 9.78 -14.74
CA LYS A 294 -3.65 10.44 -14.68
C LYS A 294 -3.53 11.74 -13.91
N LEU A 295 -4.08 12.82 -14.48
CA LEU A 295 -4.19 14.12 -13.83
C LEU A 295 -5.66 14.39 -13.49
N ILE A 296 -5.89 14.79 -12.26
CA ILE A 296 -7.23 14.98 -11.69
C ILE A 296 -7.31 16.38 -11.09
N ASN A 297 -8.34 17.15 -11.47
CA ASN A 297 -8.67 18.41 -10.81
C ASN A 297 -9.37 18.07 -9.47
N VAL A 298 -8.92 18.74 -8.41
CA VAL A 298 -9.51 18.65 -7.07
C VAL A 298 -10.15 20.00 -6.76
N ASP A 299 -11.45 20.13 -6.99
CA ASP A 299 -12.18 21.35 -6.69
C ASP A 299 -12.55 21.37 -5.20
N ILE A 300 -11.77 22.11 -4.41
CA ILE A 300 -11.95 22.23 -2.97
C ILE A 300 -13.19 23.05 -2.61
N GLU A 301 -13.57 24.04 -3.45
CA GLU A 301 -14.72 24.90 -3.18
C GLU A 301 -16.05 24.16 -3.36
N ASN A 302 -16.13 23.29 -4.39
CA ASN A 302 -17.31 22.49 -4.69
C ASN A 302 -17.21 21.06 -4.20
N LEU A 303 -16.08 20.67 -3.60
CA LEU A 303 -15.77 19.34 -3.11
C LEU A 303 -15.99 18.25 -4.17
N SER A 304 -15.37 18.41 -5.34
CA SER A 304 -15.55 17.50 -6.47
C SER A 304 -14.25 17.18 -7.19
N LEU A 305 -14.23 16.03 -7.84
CA LEU A 305 -13.12 15.48 -8.61
C LEU A 305 -13.51 15.46 -10.10
N SER A 306 -12.56 15.80 -10.97
CA SER A 306 -12.77 15.67 -12.42
C SER A 306 -11.45 15.34 -13.13
N SER A 307 -11.54 14.65 -14.27
CA SER A 307 -10.35 14.39 -15.09
C SER A 307 -9.81 15.70 -15.64
N HIS A 308 -8.50 15.91 -15.50
CA HIS A 308 -7.78 17.02 -16.14
C HIS A 308 -7.16 16.56 -17.46
N GLY A 309 -6.57 15.37 -17.47
CA GLY A 309 -5.92 14.79 -18.64
C GLY A 309 -4.99 13.64 -18.26
N GLU A 310 -4.17 13.24 -19.22
CA GLU A 310 -3.27 12.11 -19.02
C GLU A 310 -1.98 12.27 -19.82
N VAL A 311 -0.93 11.60 -19.35
CA VAL A 311 0.34 11.42 -20.06
C VAL A 311 0.51 9.93 -20.31
N ASP A 312 0.79 9.54 -21.56
CA ASP A 312 0.95 8.15 -21.95
C ASP A 312 2.43 7.82 -22.20
N HIS A 313 2.92 6.76 -21.56
CA HIS A 313 4.25 6.19 -21.75
C HIS A 313 4.20 4.82 -22.45
N SER A 314 3.04 4.42 -22.96
CA SER A 314 2.87 3.11 -23.62
C SER A 314 3.72 3.00 -24.88
N ASP A 315 4.00 4.12 -25.57
CA ASP A 315 4.87 4.14 -26.75
C ASP A 315 6.34 3.74 -26.46
N PHE A 316 6.75 3.78 -25.19
CA PHE A 316 8.08 3.29 -24.79
C PHE A 316 8.12 1.77 -24.64
N TYR A 317 6.99 1.11 -24.79
CA TYR A 317 6.83 -0.32 -24.63
C TYR A 317 6.88 -1.00 -26.02
N ASP A 318 7.85 -1.88 -26.20
CA ASP A 318 7.93 -2.73 -27.37
C ASP A 318 7.15 -4.02 -27.13
N ASN A 319 5.97 -4.13 -27.74
CA ASN A 319 5.02 -5.22 -27.52
C ASN A 319 5.53 -6.60 -27.97
N GLU A 320 6.59 -6.67 -28.77
CA GLU A 320 6.96 -7.94 -29.44
C GLU A 320 7.75 -8.90 -28.54
N ASP A 321 8.46 -8.40 -27.47
CA ASP A 321 9.38 -9.29 -26.77
C ASP A 321 9.31 -9.31 -25.23
N ASN A 322 8.65 -8.37 -24.54
CA ASN A 322 8.86 -8.21 -23.08
C ASN A 322 7.67 -7.71 -22.26
N TRP A 323 6.52 -8.31 -22.38
CA TRP A 323 5.32 -7.95 -21.59
C TRP A 323 5.47 -8.01 -20.04
N TRP A 324 6.55 -8.63 -19.55
CA TRP A 324 6.83 -8.75 -18.12
C TRP A 324 7.55 -7.54 -17.51
N TYR A 325 8.00 -6.57 -18.32
CA TYR A 325 8.85 -5.49 -17.83
C TYR A 325 8.12 -4.17 -17.75
N SER A 326 7.98 -3.71 -16.51
CA SER A 326 7.44 -2.41 -16.15
C SER A 326 8.45 -1.25 -16.33
N SER A 327 9.40 -1.36 -17.27
CA SER A 327 10.38 -0.28 -17.49
C SER A 327 9.75 1.02 -17.99
N THR A 328 8.60 0.92 -18.64
CA THR A 328 7.81 2.08 -19.10
C THR A 328 6.83 2.56 -18.04
N SER A 329 6.65 1.84 -16.92
CA SER A 329 5.78 2.29 -15.84
C SER A 329 6.21 3.65 -15.35
N ILE A 330 5.29 4.62 -15.42
CA ILE A 330 5.49 5.92 -14.79
C ILE A 330 5.47 5.69 -13.28
N ARG A 331 6.55 6.11 -12.62
CA ARG A 331 6.73 5.90 -11.18
C ARG A 331 6.68 7.19 -10.40
N ARG A 332 7.05 8.29 -11.02
CA ARG A 332 7.12 9.61 -10.38
C ARG A 332 6.69 10.67 -11.36
N SER A 333 6.18 11.76 -10.80
CA SER A 333 5.88 12.98 -11.57
C SER A 333 6.29 14.22 -10.78
N ILE A 334 6.56 15.29 -11.49
CA ILE A 334 6.94 16.59 -10.91
C ILE A 334 6.21 17.68 -11.66
N PHE A 335 5.45 18.51 -10.95
CA PHE A 335 4.91 19.75 -11.49
C PHE A 335 5.99 20.85 -11.45
N MET A 336 6.19 21.54 -12.55
CA MET A 336 7.15 22.63 -12.64
C MET A 336 6.62 23.73 -13.57
N GLY A 337 6.19 24.86 -13.00
CA GLY A 337 5.55 25.92 -13.74
C GLY A 337 4.27 25.45 -14.44
N ASP A 338 4.20 25.61 -15.76
CA ASP A 338 3.05 25.24 -16.57
C ASP A 338 3.17 23.80 -17.15
N TYR A 339 4.05 22.98 -16.60
CA TYR A 339 4.37 21.67 -17.13
C TYR A 339 4.33 20.56 -16.07
N ILE A 340 4.00 19.34 -16.51
CA ILE A 340 4.17 18.11 -15.76
C ILE A 340 5.26 17.26 -16.39
N TYR A 341 6.18 16.77 -15.58
CA TYR A 341 7.23 15.83 -15.95
C TYR A 341 6.85 14.44 -15.46
N ALA A 342 6.75 13.47 -16.35
CA ALA A 342 6.49 12.09 -16.01
C ALA A 342 7.76 11.25 -16.20
N PHE A 343 8.09 10.42 -15.19
CA PHE A 343 9.32 9.65 -15.13
C PHE A 343 9.02 8.15 -15.13
N SER A 344 9.56 7.45 -16.12
CA SER A 344 9.68 6.00 -16.13
C SER A 344 11.16 5.59 -16.19
N SER A 345 11.44 4.30 -16.13
CA SER A 345 12.82 3.81 -16.36
C SER A 345 13.27 3.99 -17.81
N SER A 346 12.33 4.03 -18.76
CA SER A 346 12.62 4.16 -20.19
C SER A 346 12.80 5.59 -20.65
N GLY A 347 12.18 6.55 -19.96
CA GLY A 347 12.26 7.94 -20.38
C GLY A 347 11.56 8.94 -19.45
N VAL A 348 11.64 10.19 -19.87
CA VAL A 348 10.96 11.32 -19.24
C VAL A 348 10.20 12.05 -20.35
N THR A 349 8.91 12.34 -20.11
CA THR A 349 8.14 13.24 -20.97
C THR A 349 7.80 14.51 -20.24
N VAL A 350 7.65 15.59 -21.00
CA VAL A 350 7.25 16.93 -20.54
C VAL A 350 5.98 17.32 -21.23
N ASN A 351 4.91 17.49 -20.49
CA ASN A 351 3.59 17.84 -21.03
C ASN A 351 3.10 19.18 -20.47
N SER A 352 2.51 20.00 -21.35
CA SER A 352 1.86 21.24 -20.96
C SER A 352 0.61 20.97 -20.13
N LEU A 353 0.43 21.65 -19.00
CA LEU A 353 -0.78 21.50 -18.17
C LEU A 353 -2.03 22.12 -18.80
N SER A 354 -1.89 23.02 -19.78
CA SER A 354 -3.02 23.72 -20.37
C SER A 354 -3.83 22.87 -21.36
N ASP A 355 -3.18 21.92 -22.02
CA ASP A 355 -3.77 21.13 -23.11
C ASP A 355 -3.22 19.70 -23.22
N MET A 356 -2.39 19.32 -22.25
CA MET A 356 -1.71 18.02 -22.15
C MET A 356 -0.82 17.66 -23.35
N THR A 357 -0.51 18.64 -24.22
CA THR A 357 0.40 18.38 -25.35
C THR A 357 1.81 18.09 -24.86
N GLN A 358 2.44 17.06 -25.43
CA GLN A 358 3.83 16.74 -25.16
C GLN A 358 4.75 17.78 -25.80
N SER A 359 5.57 18.42 -24.98
CA SER A 359 6.48 19.48 -25.40
C SER A 359 7.89 18.96 -25.65
N ASP A 360 8.31 17.93 -24.89
CA ASP A 360 9.65 17.36 -25.01
C ASP A 360 9.66 15.91 -24.49
N GLU A 361 10.70 15.17 -24.90
CA GLU A 361 10.91 13.77 -24.52
C GLU A 361 12.41 13.49 -24.42
N LEU A 362 12.77 12.75 -23.36
CA LEU A 362 14.12 12.25 -23.15
C LEU A 362 14.10 10.75 -22.95
N LEU A 363 14.65 9.98 -23.88
CA LEU A 363 14.88 8.56 -23.71
C LEU A 363 16.09 8.32 -22.81
N ILE A 364 15.96 7.38 -21.86
CA ILE A 364 17.05 6.95 -20.98
C ILE A 364 17.68 5.69 -21.60
N PRO A 365 18.90 5.77 -22.17
CA PRO A 365 19.54 4.64 -22.81
C PRO A 365 20.03 3.62 -21.76
N GLY A 366 20.03 2.35 -22.15
CA GLY A 366 20.70 1.28 -21.38
C GLY A 366 19.83 0.56 -20.35
N GLN A 367 18.53 0.74 -20.39
CA GLN A 367 17.58 -0.18 -19.75
C GLN A 367 17.52 -1.44 -20.64
N SER A 368 18.64 -2.20 -20.65
CA SER A 368 18.61 -3.56 -21.20
C SER A 368 17.73 -4.43 -20.31
N THR A 369 16.96 -5.30 -20.90
CA THR A 369 16.33 -6.45 -20.24
C THR A 369 17.22 -6.99 -19.14
N PRO A 370 16.72 -7.18 -17.92
CA PRO A 370 17.50 -7.78 -16.85
C PRO A 370 18.11 -9.10 -17.32
N SER A 371 19.40 -9.30 -17.06
CA SER A 371 20.24 -10.39 -17.52
C SER A 371 19.90 -11.79 -16.97
N TRP A 372 18.74 -12.01 -16.41
CA TRP A 372 18.28 -13.34 -16.00
C TRP A 372 17.41 -14.06 -17.05
N TYR A 373 17.19 -13.45 -18.21
CA TYR A 373 16.91 -14.22 -19.42
C TYR A 373 18.22 -14.87 -19.84
N TYR A 374 18.29 -16.18 -19.76
CA TYR A 374 19.37 -16.96 -20.36
C TYR A 374 19.41 -16.57 -21.85
N GLU A 375 20.52 -15.95 -22.29
CA GLU A 375 20.90 -16.03 -23.68
C GLU A 375 20.87 -17.52 -24.03
N GLU A 376 19.94 -17.97 -24.84
CA GLU A 376 20.14 -19.18 -25.62
C GLU A 376 21.41 -18.90 -26.41
N GLN A 377 22.52 -19.46 -25.93
CA GLN A 377 23.73 -19.47 -26.70
C GLN A 377 23.36 -20.14 -28.02
N GLU A 378 23.34 -19.38 -29.11
CA GLU A 378 23.49 -19.93 -30.43
C GLU A 378 24.77 -20.78 -30.41
N THR A 379 24.59 -22.07 -30.15
CA THR A 379 25.62 -23.05 -30.45
C THR A 379 25.71 -23.08 -31.94
N THR A 380 26.68 -22.37 -32.47
CA THR A 380 27.18 -22.61 -33.82
C THR A 380 27.50 -24.12 -33.92
N GLU A 381 26.66 -24.83 -34.65
CA GLU A 381 26.91 -26.19 -35.10
C GLU A 381 28.18 -26.19 -35.96
N GLU A 382 29.34 -26.40 -35.34
CA GLU A 382 30.46 -27.00 -36.07
C GLU A 382 30.20 -28.49 -36.13
N GLN A 383 29.81 -28.93 -37.36
CA GLN A 383 29.80 -30.33 -37.74
C GLN A 383 31.16 -30.96 -37.44
N SER A 384 31.18 -31.98 -36.58
CA SER A 384 32.13 -33.05 -36.60
C SER A 384 31.39 -34.37 -36.51
N ASP A 385 31.33 -35.05 -37.67
CA ASP A 385 31.02 -36.46 -37.75
C ASP A 385 31.96 -37.24 -36.84
N GLU A 386 31.43 -38.04 -35.92
CA GLU A 386 31.97 -39.36 -35.56
C GLU A 386 30.96 -40.20 -34.79
N SER A 387 30.70 -41.32 -35.35
CA SER A 387 30.04 -42.58 -35.07
C SER A 387 29.87 -43.05 -33.61
N ASP A 388 28.68 -43.64 -33.43
CA ASP A 388 28.35 -44.88 -32.71
C ASP A 388 28.87 -45.14 -31.28
N GLU A 389 27.97 -45.25 -30.32
CA GLU A 389 27.65 -46.50 -29.67
C GLU A 389 26.53 -46.35 -28.65
N SER A 390 25.56 -47.22 -28.79
CA SER A 390 24.41 -47.47 -27.94
C SER A 390 24.80 -47.87 -26.49
N SER A 391 24.15 -47.31 -25.49
CA SER A 391 23.86 -48.01 -24.27
C SER A 391 22.47 -47.65 -23.74
N GLU A 392 21.54 -48.55 -24.00
CA GLU A 392 20.28 -48.66 -23.25
C GLU A 392 20.62 -48.97 -21.79
N GLU A 393 20.29 -48.05 -20.87
CA GLU A 393 20.07 -48.45 -19.46
C GLU A 393 18.60 -48.26 -19.12
N GLY A 394 17.94 -49.40 -18.94
CA GLY A 394 16.55 -49.50 -18.57
C GLY A 394 16.31 -49.01 -17.14
N TYR A 395 15.22 -48.30 -17.00
CA TYR A 395 14.62 -48.05 -15.70
C TYR A 395 13.93 -49.32 -15.24
N GLU A 396 14.48 -49.95 -14.18
CA GLU A 396 13.77 -50.98 -13.41
C GLU A 396 12.68 -50.29 -12.58
N ALA A 397 11.46 -50.73 -12.79
CA ALA A 397 10.33 -50.46 -11.94
C ALA A 397 10.35 -51.43 -10.75
N ASP A 398 9.75 -50.97 -9.63
CA ASP A 398 9.24 -51.78 -8.51
C ASP A 398 10.19 -52.16 -7.37
N GLU A 399 10.18 -51.29 -6.35
CA GLU A 399 10.20 -51.81 -4.99
C GLU A 399 8.86 -51.50 -4.27
N PRO A 400 8.18 -52.52 -3.72
CA PRO A 400 6.92 -52.31 -3.00
C PRO A 400 7.18 -51.71 -1.60
N CYS A 401 6.31 -50.81 -1.19
CA CYS A 401 6.27 -50.23 0.16
C CYS A 401 6.19 -51.32 1.23
N PRO A 402 6.94 -51.23 2.35
CA PRO A 402 6.83 -52.15 3.45
C PRO A 402 5.49 -51.99 4.18
N GLU A 403 4.78 -53.08 4.39
CA GLU A 403 3.55 -53.14 5.18
C GLU A 403 3.84 -52.75 6.65
N GLY A 404 3.23 -51.66 7.09
CA GLY A 404 3.15 -51.32 8.51
C GLY A 404 2.07 -52.13 9.22
N PRO A 405 2.14 -52.26 10.53
CA PRO A 405 1.31 -53.22 11.28
C PRO A 405 -0.15 -52.84 11.49
N GLU A 406 -0.73 -51.87 10.82
CA GLU A 406 -2.19 -51.58 10.83
C GLU A 406 -2.60 -50.82 9.57
N GLY A 407 -2.98 -51.54 8.56
CA GLY A 407 -4.09 -51.32 7.58
C GLY A 407 -4.36 -49.90 7.00
N GLU A 408 -3.37 -49.06 6.74
CA GLU A 408 -3.60 -47.81 5.99
C GLU A 408 -3.06 -47.94 4.56
N THR A 409 -3.98 -47.93 3.62
CA THR A 409 -3.71 -47.90 2.17
C THR A 409 -3.31 -46.49 1.73
N CYS A 410 -2.18 -46.36 1.06
CA CYS A 410 -1.84 -45.17 0.29
C CYS A 410 -2.94 -44.91 -0.76
N ARG A 411 -3.53 -43.72 -0.74
CA ARG A 411 -4.40 -43.20 -1.82
C ARG A 411 -3.62 -42.20 -2.64
N ASP A 412 -3.79 -42.33 -3.96
CA ASP A 412 -3.29 -41.47 -5.02
C ASP A 412 -3.62 -39.98 -4.82
#